data_c3072ea8f8c0047d506db97f2c86561b
#
_entry.id   c3072ea8f8c0047d506db97f2c86561b
#
_cell.length_a   1.000
_cell.length_b   1.000
_cell.length_c   1.000
_cell.angle_alpha   90.00
_cell.angle_beta   90.00
_cell.angle_gamma   90.00
#
_symmetry.space_group_name_H-M   'P 1'
#
loop_
_entity.id
_entity.type
_entity.pdbx_description
1 polymer ?
#
loop_
_entity_poly.entity_id
_entity_poly.type
_entity_poly.pdbx_seq_one_letter_code
_entity_poly.pdbx_strand_id
1 'polypeptide(L)'
;MRAALAQRQVALACVALLAAIVALALTSHGNSQSDKSLPQPVPASGGAWYTALAGAGQPRYGKRTRCGYVLQPGTVGITDSVLPCGVLVYVAYKDSPRILTHVIDRRPVTAGRKFDLTPRLAEELGVDGVQRIRWVFAG
;
A
#
# COMPACT_ATOMS: atom_id res chain seq x y z
N MET A 1 29.95 42.08 -40.25
CA MET A 1 29.81 42.23 -38.75
C MET A 1 28.43 41.90 -38.19
N ARG A 2 27.35 41.97 -38.93
CA ARG A 2 25.98 41.64 -38.39
C ARG A 2 25.74 40.15 -38.17
N ALA A 3 26.35 39.25 -38.93
CA ALA A 3 26.19 37.82 -38.79
C ALA A 3 26.81 37.24 -37.50
N ALA A 4 27.94 37.77 -37.05
CA ALA A 4 28.61 37.31 -35.84
C ALA A 4 27.86 37.65 -34.53
N LEU A 5 27.15 38.79 -34.53
CA LEU A 5 26.30 39.17 -33.37
C LEU A 5 25.06 38.32 -33.23
N ALA A 6 24.41 37.94 -34.36
CA ALA A 6 23.25 37.08 -34.36
C ALA A 6 23.61 35.66 -33.86
N GLN A 7 24.77 35.13 -34.25
CA GLN A 7 25.24 33.81 -33.84
C GLN A 7 25.57 33.74 -32.35
N ARG A 8 26.10 34.84 -31.77
CA ARG A 8 26.33 34.92 -30.32
C ARG A 8 25.04 34.97 -29.50
N GLN A 9 24.04 35.68 -30.01
CA GLN A 9 22.72 35.73 -29.31
C GLN A 9 21.99 34.39 -29.33
N VAL A 10 22.06 33.64 -30.42
CA VAL A 10 21.47 32.32 -30.54
C VAL A 10 22.15 31.31 -29.59
N ALA A 11 23.50 31.38 -29.50
CA ALA A 11 24.25 30.51 -28.59
C ALA A 11 23.92 30.76 -27.11
N LEU A 12 23.78 32.02 -26.71
CA LEU A 12 23.38 32.39 -25.35
C LEU A 12 21.93 31.96 -25.02
N ALA A 13 21.01 32.07 -25.98
CA ALA A 13 19.64 31.62 -25.79
C ALA A 13 19.53 30.11 -25.62
N CYS A 14 20.31 29.33 -26.38
CA CYS A 14 20.35 27.88 -26.26
C CYS A 14 20.89 27.40 -24.90
N VAL A 15 21.95 28.08 -24.39
CA VAL A 15 22.52 27.74 -23.06
C VAL A 15 21.52 28.06 -21.94
N ALA A 16 20.82 29.19 -22.03
CA ALA A 16 19.79 29.55 -21.05
C ALA A 16 18.62 28.58 -21.04
N LEU A 17 18.19 28.09 -22.21
CA LEU A 17 17.10 27.08 -22.32
C LEU A 17 17.51 25.74 -21.75
N LEU A 18 18.72 25.27 -21.98
CA LEU A 18 19.25 24.02 -21.42
C LEU A 18 19.37 24.10 -19.89
N ALA A 19 19.82 25.24 -19.36
CA ALA A 19 19.91 25.46 -17.91
C ALA A 19 18.51 25.44 -17.25
N ALA A 20 17.49 26.00 -17.91
CA ALA A 20 16.10 25.96 -17.41
C ALA A 20 15.52 24.56 -17.40
N ILE A 21 15.80 23.72 -18.39
CA ILE A 21 15.34 22.34 -18.46
C ILE A 21 16.00 21.49 -17.36
N VAL A 22 17.29 21.69 -17.11
CA VAL A 22 18.00 20.97 -16.02
C VAL A 22 17.47 21.39 -14.65
N ALA A 23 17.19 22.68 -14.44
CA ALA A 23 16.61 23.15 -13.18
C ALA A 23 15.21 22.59 -12.93
N LEU A 24 14.36 22.48 -13.96
CA LEU A 24 13.05 21.85 -13.87
C LEU A 24 13.14 20.34 -13.59
N ALA A 25 14.12 19.64 -14.15
CA ALA A 25 14.34 18.24 -13.88
C ALA A 25 14.80 17.98 -12.43
N LEU A 26 15.59 18.89 -11.87
CA LEU A 26 16.05 18.77 -10.47
C LEU A 26 14.95 19.13 -9.45
N THR A 27 14.02 20.02 -9.81
CA THR A 27 12.88 20.34 -8.92
C THR A 27 11.74 19.35 -9.01
N SER A 28 11.64 18.59 -10.09
CA SER A 28 10.62 17.53 -10.21
C SER A 28 10.98 16.23 -9.49
N HIS A 29 12.19 16.09 -8.94
CA HIS A 29 12.58 14.95 -8.08
C HIS A 29 12.22 15.12 -6.59
N GLY A 30 11.62 16.24 -6.24
CA GLY A 30 11.19 16.50 -4.88
C GLY A 30 9.69 16.71 -4.81
N ASN A 31 8.90 15.68 -4.82
CA ASN A 31 7.60 15.47 -4.14
C ASN A 31 6.70 14.49 -4.87
N SER A 32 7.21 13.34 -5.23
CA SER A 32 6.35 12.16 -5.27
C SER A 32 6.43 11.47 -3.91
N GLN A 33 6.13 12.21 -2.85
CA GLN A 33 5.55 11.60 -1.67
C GLN A 33 4.09 11.26 -2.03
N SER A 34 3.94 10.23 -2.84
CA SER A 34 2.85 9.32 -2.60
C SER A 34 3.01 8.93 -1.13
N ASP A 35 2.11 9.37 -0.27
CA ASP A 35 1.87 8.79 1.04
C ASP A 35 1.40 7.33 0.86
N LYS A 36 2.24 6.51 0.25
CA LYS A 36 2.30 5.10 0.53
C LYS A 36 2.95 5.07 1.90
N SER A 37 2.14 5.18 2.94
CA SER A 37 2.60 4.83 4.27
C SER A 37 3.19 3.43 4.15
N LEU A 38 4.53 3.37 4.16
CA LEU A 38 5.24 2.11 4.12
C LEU A 38 4.68 1.26 5.27
N PRO A 39 4.44 -0.04 5.06
CA PRO A 39 4.04 -0.93 6.12
C PRO A 39 4.96 -0.74 7.32
N GLN A 40 4.40 -0.31 8.44
CA GLN A 40 5.20 -0.14 9.66
C GLN A 40 5.28 -1.48 10.38
N PRO A 41 6.48 -1.99 10.63
CA PRO A 41 6.64 -3.16 11.48
C PRO A 41 6.20 -2.79 12.90
N VAL A 42 5.31 -3.58 13.47
CA VAL A 42 4.98 -3.50 14.90
C VAL A 42 5.89 -4.49 15.63
N PRO A 43 6.55 -4.08 16.71
CA PRO A 43 7.38 -4.99 17.49
C PRO A 43 6.58 -6.23 17.86
N ALA A 44 7.08 -7.40 17.50
CA ALA A 44 6.45 -8.66 17.86
C ALA A 44 6.50 -8.80 19.38
N SER A 45 5.36 -8.63 20.02
CA SER A 45 5.21 -9.01 21.41
C SER A 45 5.22 -10.54 21.47
N GLY A 46 6.41 -11.12 21.59
CA GLY A 46 6.59 -12.50 22.04
C GLY A 46 6.19 -13.63 21.10
N GLY A 47 6.01 -13.42 19.79
CA GLY A 47 5.85 -14.52 18.82
C GLY A 47 4.63 -15.42 18.97
N ALA A 48 3.71 -15.12 19.89
CA ALA A 48 2.50 -15.91 20.08
C ALA A 48 1.48 -15.64 18.99
N TRP A 49 0.94 -16.72 18.42
CA TRP A 49 -0.16 -16.64 17.47
C TRP A 49 -1.48 -16.33 18.18
N TYR A 50 -2.19 -15.36 17.68
CA TYR A 50 -3.54 -15.05 18.09
C TYR A 50 -4.55 -15.80 17.21
N THR A 51 -5.74 -16.02 17.74
CA THR A 51 -6.89 -16.55 17.00
C THR A 51 -7.95 -15.47 16.84
N ALA A 52 -8.55 -15.39 15.66
CA ALA A 52 -9.61 -14.44 15.39
C ALA A 52 -10.59 -14.98 14.36
N LEU A 53 -11.84 -14.53 14.41
CA LEU A 53 -12.80 -14.77 13.35
C LEU A 53 -12.54 -13.81 12.19
N ALA A 54 -12.49 -14.35 10.99
CA ALA A 54 -12.30 -13.61 9.76
C ALA A 54 -13.09 -14.23 8.61
N GLY A 55 -13.35 -13.47 7.59
CA GLY A 55 -14.02 -13.95 6.37
C GLY A 55 -13.85 -12.94 5.25
N ALA A 56 -14.20 -13.32 4.03
CA ALA A 56 -14.15 -12.41 2.89
C ALA A 56 -15.08 -11.22 3.12
N GLY A 57 -14.51 -10.01 3.01
CA GLY A 57 -15.27 -8.78 3.03
C GLY A 57 -15.88 -8.48 1.67
N GLN A 58 -16.73 -7.46 1.62
CA GLN A 58 -17.28 -6.95 0.36
C GLN A 58 -16.37 -5.81 -0.14
N PRO A 59 -15.54 -6.06 -1.16
CA PRO A 59 -14.62 -5.06 -1.65
C PRO A 59 -15.35 -3.99 -2.47
N ARG A 60 -14.85 -2.77 -2.39
CA ARG A 60 -15.25 -1.68 -3.28
C ARG A 60 -14.12 -1.43 -4.27
N TYR A 61 -14.06 -2.26 -5.30
CA TYR A 61 -13.03 -2.14 -6.33
C TYR A 61 -13.02 -0.75 -6.99
N GLY A 62 -11.83 -0.27 -7.29
CA GLY A 62 -11.61 1.06 -7.84
C GLY A 62 -11.81 2.21 -6.86
N LYS A 63 -12.26 1.94 -5.63
CA LYS A 63 -12.39 2.95 -4.57
C LYS A 63 -11.17 2.96 -3.67
N ARG A 64 -10.85 4.16 -3.16
CA ARG A 64 -9.77 4.34 -2.21
C ARG A 64 -10.24 3.96 -0.80
N THR A 65 -9.45 3.14 -0.12
CA THR A 65 -9.67 2.78 1.28
C THR A 65 -9.33 3.94 2.22
N ARG A 66 -9.68 3.83 3.50
CA ARG A 66 -9.26 4.82 4.53
C ARG A 66 -7.74 4.85 4.72
N CYS A 67 -7.03 3.80 4.35
CA CYS A 67 -5.57 3.74 4.36
C CYS A 67 -4.92 4.23 3.04
N GLY A 68 -5.71 4.75 2.10
CA GLY A 68 -5.20 5.30 0.85
C GLY A 68 -4.97 4.29 -0.28
N TYR A 69 -5.23 3.01 -0.08
CA TYR A 69 -5.09 1.99 -1.12
C TYR A 69 -6.29 1.99 -2.06
N VAL A 70 -6.04 1.73 -3.33
CA VAL A 70 -7.11 1.48 -4.32
C VAL A 70 -7.25 -0.03 -4.48
N LEU A 71 -8.43 -0.56 -4.15
CA LEU A 71 -8.68 -2.00 -4.21
C LEU A 71 -8.82 -2.48 -5.66
N GLN A 72 -8.12 -3.56 -5.96
CA GLN A 72 -8.18 -4.30 -7.22
C GLN A 72 -8.58 -5.76 -6.92
N PRO A 73 -9.08 -6.53 -7.90
CA PRO A 73 -9.43 -7.94 -7.69
C PRO A 73 -8.29 -8.80 -7.14
N GLY A 74 -7.04 -8.49 -7.50
CA GLY A 74 -5.85 -9.20 -7.02
C GLY A 74 -5.25 -8.65 -5.72
N THR A 75 -5.87 -7.66 -5.09
CA THR A 75 -5.33 -7.06 -3.85
C THR A 75 -5.39 -8.05 -2.69
N VAL A 76 -4.25 -8.27 -2.04
CA VAL A 76 -4.12 -9.06 -0.81
C VAL A 76 -4.00 -8.11 0.37
N GLY A 77 -4.92 -8.20 1.33
CA GLY A 77 -4.93 -7.31 2.48
C GLY A 77 -6.06 -7.63 3.45
N ILE A 78 -6.00 -6.98 4.62
CA ILE A 78 -7.04 -7.09 5.65
C ILE A 78 -7.63 -5.72 5.97
N THR A 79 -8.91 -5.74 6.35
CA THR A 79 -9.57 -4.61 6.99
C THR A 79 -9.64 -4.86 8.49
N ASP A 80 -9.21 -3.89 9.27
CA ASP A 80 -9.32 -3.90 10.73
C ASP A 80 -9.59 -2.46 11.22
N SER A 81 -10.54 -2.30 12.14
CA SER A 81 -10.93 -0.97 12.63
C SER A 81 -9.97 -0.39 13.68
N VAL A 82 -9.12 -1.23 14.29
CA VAL A 82 -8.26 -0.88 15.43
C VAL A 82 -6.80 -0.75 15.02
N LEU A 83 -6.27 -1.72 14.27
CA LEU A 83 -4.87 -1.72 13.86
C LEU A 83 -4.55 -0.53 12.93
N PRO A 84 -3.37 0.07 13.07
CA PRO A 84 -2.94 1.13 12.16
C PRO A 84 -2.84 0.67 10.71
N CYS A 85 -3.02 1.60 9.77
CA CYS A 85 -2.78 1.36 8.36
C CYS A 85 -1.37 0.86 8.10
N GLY A 86 -1.24 -0.14 7.23
CA GLY A 86 0.06 -0.66 6.82
C GLY A 86 0.73 -1.61 7.80
N VAL A 87 0.14 -1.88 8.96
CA VAL A 87 0.68 -2.88 9.90
C VAL A 87 0.76 -4.22 9.21
N LEU A 88 1.95 -4.81 9.25
CA LEU A 88 2.23 -6.14 8.69
C LEU A 88 1.81 -7.24 9.66
N VAL A 89 1.12 -8.22 9.15
CA VAL A 89 0.71 -9.40 9.88
C VAL A 89 0.90 -10.66 9.03
N TYR A 90 1.25 -11.75 9.69
CA TYR A 90 1.06 -13.08 9.09
C TYR A 90 -0.32 -13.60 9.44
N VAL A 91 -0.99 -14.18 8.48
CA VAL A 91 -2.26 -14.89 8.66
C VAL A 91 -2.14 -16.33 8.17
N ALA A 92 -2.81 -17.25 8.84
CA ALA A 92 -2.83 -18.66 8.46
C ALA A 92 -4.20 -19.28 8.80
N TYR A 93 -4.62 -20.22 7.99
CA TYR A 93 -5.85 -20.97 8.21
C TYR A 93 -5.60 -22.47 8.07
N LYS A 94 -5.97 -23.25 9.06
CA LYS A 94 -5.70 -24.71 9.13
C LYS A 94 -4.21 -25.00 8.84
N ASP A 95 -3.95 -25.85 7.88
CA ASP A 95 -2.62 -26.27 7.45
C ASP A 95 -2.08 -25.46 6.28
N SER A 96 -2.77 -24.36 5.90
CA SER A 96 -2.28 -23.48 4.85
C SER A 96 -0.97 -22.78 5.26
N PRO A 97 -0.08 -22.51 4.31
CA PRO A 97 1.07 -21.68 4.58
C PRO A 97 0.65 -20.31 5.13
N ARG A 98 1.47 -19.76 6.02
CA ARG A 98 1.25 -18.38 6.49
C ARG A 98 1.44 -17.40 5.34
N ILE A 99 0.54 -16.45 5.22
CA ILE A 99 0.61 -15.38 4.21
C ILE A 99 0.94 -14.08 4.92
N LEU A 100 1.96 -13.37 4.44
CA LEU A 100 2.25 -12.02 4.88
C LEU A 100 1.29 -11.05 4.21
N THR A 101 0.61 -10.26 5.01
CA THR A 101 -0.33 -9.25 4.53
C THR A 101 -0.26 -8.00 5.41
N HIS A 102 -1.08 -7.01 5.12
CA HIS A 102 -1.10 -5.76 5.88
C HIS A 102 -2.50 -5.17 5.98
N VAL A 103 -2.68 -4.25 6.92
CA VAL A 103 -3.93 -3.49 7.08
C VAL A 103 -4.06 -2.47 5.95
N ILE A 104 -5.00 -2.70 5.05
CA ILE A 104 -5.26 -1.85 3.88
C ILE A 104 -6.47 -0.95 4.05
N ASP A 105 -7.32 -1.23 5.03
CA ASP A 105 -8.49 -0.41 5.32
C ASP A 105 -8.80 -0.42 6.83
N ARG A 106 -9.33 0.70 7.33
CA ARG A 106 -9.74 0.88 8.73
C ARG A 106 -11.24 1.16 8.88
N ARG A 107 -12.03 0.82 7.90
CA ARG A 107 -13.48 0.86 8.05
C ARG A 107 -13.96 -0.17 9.09
N PRO A 108 -15.17 -0.03 9.63
CA PRO A 108 -15.77 -1.06 10.46
C PRO A 108 -15.78 -2.41 9.72
N VAL A 109 -15.32 -3.45 10.41
CA VAL A 109 -15.41 -4.83 9.91
C VAL A 109 -16.83 -5.37 10.06
N THR A 110 -17.15 -6.41 9.33
CA THR A 110 -18.43 -7.10 9.46
C THR A 110 -18.63 -7.60 10.90
N ALA A 111 -19.82 -7.44 11.45
CA ALA A 111 -20.12 -7.83 12.81
C ALA A 111 -19.74 -9.28 13.12
N GLY A 112 -19.15 -9.50 14.30
CA GLY A 112 -18.68 -10.82 14.75
C GLY A 112 -17.33 -11.26 14.19
N ARG A 113 -16.62 -10.39 13.48
CA ARG A 113 -15.27 -10.65 12.95
C ARG A 113 -14.25 -9.69 13.52
N LYS A 114 -13.01 -10.15 13.60
CA LYS A 114 -11.85 -9.27 13.84
C LYS A 114 -11.34 -8.67 12.53
N PHE A 115 -11.32 -9.48 11.47
CA PHE A 115 -10.83 -9.06 10.15
C PHE A 115 -11.86 -9.35 9.05
N ASP A 116 -11.99 -8.41 8.11
CA ASP A 116 -12.48 -8.71 6.79
C ASP A 116 -11.27 -8.89 5.86
N LEU A 117 -11.19 -10.07 5.23
CA LEU A 117 -10.15 -10.42 4.28
C LEU A 117 -10.53 -9.90 2.90
N THR A 118 -9.57 -9.46 2.09
CA THR A 118 -9.87 -9.30 0.66
C THR A 118 -10.24 -10.64 0.06
N PRO A 119 -11.10 -10.70 -0.98
CA PRO A 119 -11.48 -11.96 -1.60
C PRO A 119 -10.28 -12.78 -2.06
N ARG A 120 -9.24 -12.12 -2.60
CA ARG A 120 -8.02 -12.78 -3.02
C ARG A 120 -7.28 -13.43 -1.86
N LEU A 121 -7.16 -12.75 -0.71
CA LEU A 121 -6.53 -13.31 0.48
C LEU A 121 -7.35 -14.48 1.04
N ALA A 122 -8.68 -14.36 1.09
CA ALA A 122 -9.55 -15.45 1.53
C ALA A 122 -9.40 -16.69 0.64
N GLU A 123 -9.33 -16.51 -0.68
CA GLU A 123 -9.09 -17.58 -1.65
C GLU A 123 -7.73 -18.26 -1.41
N GLU A 124 -6.66 -17.48 -1.26
CA GLU A 124 -5.31 -18.02 -1.05
C GLU A 124 -5.19 -18.80 0.28
N LEU A 125 -5.92 -18.38 1.31
CA LEU A 125 -5.98 -19.09 2.59
C LEU A 125 -6.93 -20.30 2.56
N GLY A 126 -7.84 -20.39 1.58
CA GLY A 126 -8.92 -21.37 1.56
C GLY A 126 -10.01 -21.09 2.58
N VAL A 127 -10.23 -19.82 2.94
CA VAL A 127 -11.27 -19.38 3.87
C VAL A 127 -12.58 -19.20 3.13
N ASP A 128 -13.56 -20.04 3.45
CA ASP A 128 -14.94 -19.91 2.99
C ASP A 128 -15.84 -19.52 4.16
N GLY A 129 -16.69 -18.52 3.94
CA GLY A 129 -17.54 -17.95 4.98
C GLY A 129 -16.74 -17.28 6.11
N VAL A 130 -17.23 -17.43 7.34
CA VAL A 130 -16.55 -16.92 8.55
C VAL A 130 -15.82 -18.06 9.24
N GLN A 131 -14.52 -17.93 9.34
CA GLN A 131 -13.66 -18.97 9.91
C GLN A 131 -12.75 -18.41 10.99
N ARG A 132 -12.29 -19.30 11.87
CA ARG A 132 -11.26 -18.99 12.87
C ARG A 132 -9.90 -19.12 12.22
N ILE A 133 -9.19 -18.00 12.06
CA ILE A 133 -7.83 -17.94 11.53
C ILE A 133 -6.83 -17.71 12.66
N ARG A 134 -5.57 -17.99 12.39
CA ARG A 134 -4.44 -17.59 13.23
C ARG A 134 -3.74 -16.40 12.61
N TRP A 135 -3.26 -15.50 13.45
CA TRP A 135 -2.51 -14.35 12.99
C TRP A 135 -1.45 -13.92 14.00
N VAL A 136 -0.43 -13.23 13.54
CA VAL A 136 0.63 -12.67 14.37
C VAL A 136 1.22 -11.45 13.68
N PHE A 137 1.71 -10.49 14.45
CA PHE A 137 2.45 -9.37 13.88
C PHE A 137 3.72 -9.87 13.20
N ALA A 138 4.00 -9.34 12.01
CA ALA A 138 5.28 -9.54 11.35
C ALA A 138 6.24 -8.48 11.89
N GLY A 139 7.08 -8.88 12.83
CA GLY A 139 8.12 -8.05 13.45
C GLY A 139 9.31 -7.83 12.53
#